data_f2df3b757f8bc799a51cda41a3582e6a
#
_entry.id   f2df3b757f8bc799a51cda41a3582e6a
#
_cell.length_a   1.000
_cell.length_b   1.000
_cell.length_c   1.000
_cell.angle_alpha   90.00
_cell.angle_beta   90.00
_cell.angle_gamma   90.00
#
_symmetry.space_group_name_H-M   'P 1'
#
loop_
_entity.id
_entity.type
_entity.pdbx_description
1 polymer ?
#
loop_
_entity_poly.entity_id
_entity_poly.type
_entity_poly.pdbx_seq_one_letter_code
_entity_poly.pdbx_strand_id
1 'polypeptide(L)'
;MGQNAGYTTTVEYIKETNFGTTPTNPAMQWIGIVTDAKFTDKPKSFSTRYFTDSAYTNPKSAAYKHIKTVMDAGVEIEYVPQGILDGFLGFALGGDTTCTGLVDGIYSVTIGAIITGGTDKYLLYEGCVVDEFTLTVPEDDVLKCSAKFTAADAAAPSASDYKGTGSNATESTDAMLTCDNVSAIQLSTNNGSTCADATDIVREIELSISNKNVYLKDLASANSTHIAGVVNVGKDVKLGLELYYDDLDLLTQVRALTQCGFKFTIDGKTFTLTGVQFPEYPLDVKPDEVIGDKLESLQVTGLTIAS
;
A
#
# COMPACT_ATOMS: atom_id res chain seq x y z
N MET A 1 19.91 18.92 30.37
CA MET A 1 19.51 18.29 29.07
C MET A 1 18.18 17.64 29.32
N GLY A 2 17.08 18.27 28.83
CA GLY A 2 15.77 17.70 28.96
C GLY A 2 15.70 16.45 28.11
N GLN A 3 15.23 15.35 28.70
CA GLN A 3 14.84 14.16 27.92
C GLN A 3 13.73 14.62 26.98
N ASN A 4 13.89 14.35 25.69
CA ASN A 4 12.85 14.61 24.70
C ASN A 4 11.60 13.85 25.13
N ALA A 5 10.54 14.57 25.48
CA ALA A 5 9.20 14.03 25.51
C ALA A 5 8.95 13.39 24.15
N GLY A 6 8.48 12.14 24.12
CA GLY A 6 8.31 11.40 22.89
C GLY A 6 7.44 12.20 21.91
N TYR A 7 7.91 12.31 20.67
CA TYR A 7 7.11 12.87 19.61
C TYR A 7 5.98 11.88 19.30
N THR A 8 4.76 12.38 19.20
CA THR A 8 3.65 11.60 18.66
C THR A 8 3.43 12.02 17.22
N THR A 9 3.23 11.04 16.34
CA THR A 9 2.96 11.32 14.93
C THR A 9 1.54 10.81 14.62
N THR A 10 0.70 11.72 14.14
CA THR A 10 -0.61 11.38 13.60
C THR A 10 -0.51 11.41 12.08
N VAL A 11 -0.95 10.34 11.42
CA VAL A 11 -1.02 10.27 9.95
C VAL A 11 -2.48 10.25 9.55
N GLU A 12 -2.83 11.08 8.59
CA GLU A 12 -4.18 11.25 8.10
C GLU A 12 -4.18 11.43 6.58
N TYR A 13 -5.29 11.16 5.92
CA TYR A 13 -5.39 11.27 4.48
C TYR A 13 -6.70 11.91 4.04
N ILE A 14 -6.75 12.35 2.78
CA ILE A 14 -7.98 12.72 2.10
C ILE A 14 -7.89 12.36 0.62
N LYS A 15 -9.02 11.89 0.07
CA LYS A 15 -9.15 11.67 -1.37
C LYS A 15 -9.07 12.99 -2.11
N GLU A 16 -8.26 13.05 -3.15
CA GLU A 16 -8.17 14.20 -4.03
C GLU A 16 -9.29 14.21 -5.08
N THR A 17 -9.76 15.41 -5.43
CA THR A 17 -10.68 15.59 -6.55
C THR A 17 -9.91 15.75 -7.85
N ASN A 18 -8.76 16.42 -7.78
CA ASN A 18 -7.83 16.59 -8.89
C ASN A 18 -6.47 16.07 -8.44
N PHE A 19 -5.83 15.28 -9.27
CA PHE A 19 -4.53 14.70 -9.01
C PHE A 19 -3.49 15.75 -8.58
N GLY A 20 -2.80 15.50 -7.50
CA GLY A 20 -1.75 16.36 -6.98
C GLY A 20 -2.25 17.69 -6.43
N THR A 21 -3.51 17.74 -5.97
CA THR A 21 -4.08 18.96 -5.39
C THR A 21 -4.88 18.64 -4.15
N THR A 22 -4.37 19.06 -3.00
CA THR A 22 -5.10 18.97 -1.73
C THR A 22 -6.40 19.78 -1.80
N PRO A 23 -7.56 19.20 -1.42
CA PRO A 23 -8.80 19.94 -1.32
C PRO A 23 -8.69 21.14 -0.37
N THR A 24 -9.35 22.24 -0.69
CA THR A 24 -9.38 23.42 0.20
C THR A 24 -10.12 23.10 1.49
N ASN A 25 -9.51 23.38 2.64
CA ASN A 25 -10.04 23.07 3.97
C ASN A 25 -10.47 21.60 4.11
N PRO A 26 -9.54 20.65 3.95
CA PRO A 26 -9.86 19.24 3.89
C PRO A 26 -10.40 18.73 5.24
N ALA A 27 -11.42 17.87 5.19
CA ALA A 27 -11.82 17.05 6.32
C ALA A 27 -11.03 15.75 6.23
N MET A 28 -9.91 15.68 6.94
CA MET A 28 -9.01 14.53 6.89
C MET A 28 -9.68 13.27 7.43
N GLN A 29 -9.26 12.12 6.95
CA GLN A 29 -9.79 10.82 7.28
C GLN A 29 -8.78 10.00 8.07
N TRP A 30 -9.28 9.18 8.97
CA TRP A 30 -8.52 8.24 9.76
C TRP A 30 -8.12 7.02 8.92
N ILE A 31 -6.91 6.52 9.14
CA ILE A 31 -6.36 5.36 8.40
C ILE A 31 -6.59 4.06 9.17
N GLY A 32 -6.54 4.13 10.48
CA GLY A 32 -6.37 3.04 11.42
C GLY A 32 -5.24 3.39 12.38
N ILE A 33 -4.83 2.43 13.19
CA ILE A 33 -3.73 2.64 14.13
C ILE A 33 -2.39 2.46 13.40
N VAL A 34 -1.76 3.57 13.08
CA VAL A 34 -0.46 3.57 12.38
C VAL A 34 0.62 3.04 13.30
N THR A 35 1.30 1.99 12.88
CA THR A 35 2.40 1.36 13.62
C THR A 35 3.77 1.82 13.11
N ASP A 36 3.88 2.10 11.80
CA ASP A 36 5.05 2.71 11.19
C ASP A 36 4.66 3.60 10.02
N ALA A 37 5.38 4.70 9.84
CA ALA A 37 5.19 5.59 8.71
C ALA A 37 6.53 6.18 8.26
N LYS A 38 6.89 5.94 7.01
CA LYS A 38 8.12 6.41 6.42
C LYS A 38 7.84 7.37 5.29
N PHE A 39 8.27 8.59 5.45
CA PHE A 39 8.16 9.66 4.48
C PHE A 39 9.49 9.85 3.76
N THR A 40 9.48 9.76 2.46
CA THR A 40 10.66 9.88 1.62
C THR A 40 10.54 11.09 0.71
N ASP A 41 11.56 11.93 0.78
CA ASP A 41 11.72 13.09 -0.07
C ASP A 41 13.19 13.15 -0.52
N LYS A 42 13.46 12.69 -1.74
CA LYS A 42 14.81 12.59 -2.29
C LYS A 42 14.95 13.47 -3.52
N PRO A 43 15.56 14.66 -3.39
CA PRO A 43 15.86 15.45 -4.56
C PRO A 43 16.93 14.76 -5.42
N LYS A 44 16.60 14.54 -6.69
CA LYS A 44 17.55 14.10 -7.72
C LYS A 44 17.93 15.30 -8.57
N SER A 45 19.18 15.76 -8.47
CA SER A 45 19.67 16.83 -9.33
C SER A 45 20.38 16.25 -10.55
N PHE A 46 20.00 16.77 -11.70
CA PHE A 46 20.68 16.50 -12.96
C PHE A 46 21.59 17.69 -13.27
N SER A 47 22.87 17.41 -13.46
CA SER A 47 23.86 18.40 -13.89
C SER A 47 24.59 17.92 -15.12
N THR A 48 24.91 18.85 -16.03
CA THR A 48 25.77 18.54 -17.17
C THR A 48 27.08 19.25 -17.01
N ARG A 49 28.15 18.56 -17.43
CA ARG A 49 29.45 19.18 -17.55
C ARG A 49 29.51 19.91 -18.88
N TYR A 50 29.90 21.17 -18.87
CA TYR A 50 30.08 21.93 -20.08
C TYR A 50 31.41 22.72 -20.03
N PHE A 51 31.97 22.97 -21.19
CA PHE A 51 33.14 23.80 -21.33
C PHE A 51 32.66 25.21 -21.72
N THR A 52 33.03 26.20 -20.93
CA THR A 52 32.84 27.62 -21.29
C THR A 52 34.08 28.12 -22.06
N ASP A 53 33.95 29.17 -22.84
CA ASP A 53 35.10 29.78 -23.52
C ASP A 53 36.20 30.20 -22.54
N SER A 54 35.86 30.53 -21.32
CA SER A 54 36.81 30.80 -20.22
C SER A 54 37.46 29.53 -19.68
N ALA A 55 36.91 28.34 -19.91
CA ALA A 55 37.50 27.05 -19.53
C ALA A 55 38.59 26.58 -20.50
N TYR A 56 38.68 27.17 -21.67
CA TYR A 56 39.74 26.87 -22.63
C TYR A 56 41.11 27.35 -22.13
N THR A 57 41.14 28.36 -21.29
CA THR A 57 42.40 28.86 -20.65
C THR A 57 42.83 28.00 -19.45
N ASN A 58 41.94 27.16 -18.92
CA ASN A 58 42.26 26.23 -17.85
C ASN A 58 41.52 24.90 -18.02
N PRO A 59 42.09 23.95 -18.80
CA PRO A 59 41.43 22.69 -19.12
C PRO A 59 41.14 21.77 -17.93
N LYS A 60 41.54 22.13 -16.72
CA LYS A 60 41.25 21.38 -15.49
C LYS A 60 39.98 21.88 -14.77
N SER A 61 39.43 23.02 -15.15
CA SER A 61 38.18 23.52 -14.56
C SER A 61 36.96 23.11 -15.38
N ALA A 62 36.26 22.08 -14.91
CA ALA A 62 34.97 21.73 -15.46
C ALA A 62 33.88 22.48 -14.73
N ALA A 63 33.10 23.27 -15.47
CA ALA A 63 31.89 23.89 -14.94
C ALA A 63 30.73 22.86 -15.02
N TYR A 64 30.00 22.74 -13.95
CA TYR A 64 28.77 21.95 -13.89
C TYR A 64 27.60 22.92 -13.86
N LYS A 65 26.68 22.76 -14.80
CA LYS A 65 25.41 23.49 -14.78
C LYS A 65 24.36 22.56 -14.21
N HIS A 66 23.75 22.96 -13.11
CA HIS A 66 22.54 22.34 -12.63
C HIS A 66 21.43 22.55 -13.65
N ILE A 67 20.87 21.44 -14.17
CA ILE A 67 19.85 21.52 -15.20
C ILE A 67 18.47 21.42 -14.58
N LYS A 68 18.28 20.49 -13.64
CA LYS A 68 16.98 20.15 -13.08
C LYS A 68 17.12 19.41 -11.76
N THR A 69 16.27 19.71 -10.81
CA THR A 69 16.01 18.88 -9.64
C THR A 69 14.68 18.18 -9.84
N VAL A 70 14.64 16.88 -9.68
CA VAL A 70 13.42 16.09 -9.69
C VAL A 70 13.28 15.52 -8.27
N MET A 71 12.09 15.67 -7.70
CA MET A 71 11.77 15.04 -6.43
C MET A 71 11.35 13.58 -6.67
N ASP A 72 11.80 12.70 -5.81
CA ASP A 72 11.39 11.31 -5.74
C ASP A 72 10.71 11.18 -4.38
N ALA A 73 9.41 11.46 -4.34
CA ALA A 73 8.65 11.51 -3.12
C ALA A 73 7.81 10.24 -2.98
N GLY A 74 7.74 9.71 -1.78
CA GLY A 74 6.95 8.52 -1.51
C GLY A 74 6.61 8.38 -0.03
N VAL A 75 5.59 7.61 0.25
CA VAL A 75 5.12 7.31 1.60
C VAL A 75 4.95 5.81 1.73
N GLU A 76 5.45 5.24 2.82
CA GLU A 76 5.18 3.86 3.22
C GLU A 76 4.48 3.92 4.58
N ILE A 77 3.33 3.27 4.74
CA ILE A 77 2.54 3.29 5.97
C ILE A 77 2.19 1.85 6.33
N GLU A 78 2.47 1.48 7.58
CA GLU A 78 1.96 0.25 8.19
C GLU A 78 0.94 0.61 9.26
N TYR A 79 -0.19 -0.08 9.26
CA TYR A 79 -1.28 0.20 10.19
C TYR A 79 -2.11 -1.04 10.52
N VAL A 80 -2.76 -0.99 11.68
CA VAL A 80 -3.77 -1.96 12.10
C VAL A 80 -5.14 -1.38 11.75
N PRO A 81 -5.94 -2.05 10.90
CA PRO A 81 -7.26 -1.57 10.54
C PRO A 81 -8.26 -1.71 11.70
N GLN A 82 -9.18 -0.78 11.81
CA GLN A 82 -10.32 -0.83 12.71
C GLN A 82 -11.61 -1.19 11.98
N GLY A 83 -11.64 -1.00 10.65
CA GLY A 83 -12.58 -1.55 9.69
C GLY A 83 -11.83 -2.00 8.45
N ILE A 84 -12.16 -3.16 7.90
CA ILE A 84 -11.37 -3.75 6.81
C ILE A 84 -11.39 -2.94 5.51
N LEU A 85 -12.41 -2.14 5.29
CA LEU A 85 -12.50 -1.23 4.15
C LEU A 85 -11.96 0.17 4.46
N ASP A 86 -11.58 0.43 5.71
CA ASP A 86 -10.95 1.69 6.07
C ASP A 86 -9.53 1.77 5.51
N GLY A 87 -9.01 2.97 5.37
CA GLY A 87 -7.67 3.19 4.86
C GLY A 87 -7.56 2.98 3.34
N PHE A 88 -6.58 2.19 2.91
CA PHE A 88 -6.09 2.24 1.53
C PHE A 88 -6.46 1.06 0.64
N LEU A 89 -7.17 0.05 1.14
CA LEU A 89 -7.55 -1.13 0.35
C LEU A 89 -8.35 -0.75 -0.91
N GLY A 90 -9.37 0.11 -0.76
CA GLY A 90 -10.19 0.54 -1.90
C GLY A 90 -9.37 1.25 -2.99
N PHE A 91 -8.40 2.08 -2.60
CA PHE A 91 -7.49 2.74 -3.53
C PHE A 91 -6.55 1.76 -4.24
N ALA A 92 -6.09 0.73 -3.54
CA ALA A 92 -5.29 -0.34 -4.12
C ALA A 92 -6.08 -1.15 -5.15
N LEU A 93 -7.38 -1.36 -4.91
CA LEU A 93 -8.30 -2.00 -5.84
C LEU A 93 -8.58 -1.15 -7.10
N GLY A 94 -8.26 0.14 -7.07
CA GLY A 94 -8.43 1.09 -8.17
C GLY A 94 -9.70 1.93 -8.07
N GLY A 95 -10.36 1.90 -6.92
CA GLY A 95 -11.51 2.72 -6.58
C GLY A 95 -11.24 3.67 -5.42
N ASP A 96 -12.27 4.01 -4.68
CA ASP A 96 -12.18 4.74 -3.41
C ASP A 96 -12.49 3.81 -2.24
N THR A 97 -12.66 4.36 -1.05
CA THR A 97 -12.97 3.61 0.18
C THR A 97 -14.23 2.74 0.09
N THR A 98 -15.08 2.94 -0.92
CA THR A 98 -16.28 2.12 -1.16
C THR A 98 -16.07 1.02 -2.19
N CYS A 99 -14.85 0.90 -2.72
CA CYS A 99 -14.54 -0.07 -3.76
C CYS A 99 -14.56 -1.50 -3.21
N THR A 100 -15.29 -2.37 -3.87
CA THR A 100 -15.52 -3.76 -3.46
C THR A 100 -15.00 -4.78 -4.47
N GLY A 101 -14.11 -4.38 -5.36
CA GLY A 101 -13.50 -5.28 -6.34
C GLY A 101 -12.46 -4.61 -7.20
N LEU A 102 -11.74 -5.37 -7.99
CA LEU A 102 -10.75 -4.85 -8.92
C LEU A 102 -11.44 -4.02 -10.00
N VAL A 103 -11.00 -2.78 -10.15
CA VAL A 103 -11.47 -1.85 -11.18
C VAL A 103 -10.29 -1.17 -11.87
N ASP A 104 -10.48 -0.80 -13.13
CA ASP A 104 -9.51 -0.05 -13.92
C ASP A 104 -9.62 1.45 -13.58
N GLY A 105 -9.17 1.80 -12.38
CA GLY A 105 -9.20 3.17 -11.90
C GLY A 105 -7.91 3.53 -11.18
N ILE A 106 -7.65 4.83 -11.11
CA ILE A 106 -6.59 5.41 -10.29
C ILE A 106 -7.20 6.55 -9.51
N TYR A 107 -7.01 6.49 -8.21
CA TYR A 107 -7.38 7.58 -7.33
C TYR A 107 -6.15 8.02 -6.57
N SER A 108 -5.98 9.32 -6.42
CA SER A 108 -4.93 9.88 -5.61
C SER A 108 -5.47 10.38 -4.27
N VAL A 109 -4.59 10.40 -3.32
CA VAL A 109 -4.86 10.91 -1.98
C VAL A 109 -3.77 11.91 -1.59
N THR A 110 -4.15 12.89 -0.81
CA THR A 110 -3.19 13.68 -0.03
C THR A 110 -2.96 12.98 1.30
N ILE A 111 -1.70 12.77 1.66
CA ILE A 111 -1.31 12.20 2.96
C ILE A 111 -0.64 13.30 3.76
N GLY A 112 -1.18 13.55 4.96
CA GLY A 112 -0.64 14.47 5.91
C GLY A 112 -0.10 13.78 7.14
N ALA A 113 0.97 14.33 7.74
CA ALA A 113 1.44 13.89 9.04
C ALA A 113 1.65 15.09 9.95
N ILE A 114 1.22 14.94 11.20
CA ILE A 114 1.40 15.92 12.27
C ILE A 114 2.38 15.33 13.27
N ILE A 115 3.53 15.95 13.41
CA ILE A 115 4.54 15.57 14.38
C ILE A 115 4.42 16.56 15.55
N THR A 116 3.83 16.10 16.65
CA THR A 116 3.63 16.93 17.85
C THR A 116 4.84 16.83 18.76
N GLY A 117 5.34 17.98 19.21
CA GLY A 117 6.46 18.05 20.14
C GLY A 117 7.08 19.44 20.20
N GLY A 118 6.83 20.19 21.24
CA GLY A 118 7.33 21.56 21.42
C GLY A 118 6.73 22.57 20.45
N THR A 119 6.99 22.46 19.18
CA THR A 119 6.29 23.15 18.08
C THR A 119 5.90 22.10 17.06
N ASP A 120 4.63 22.02 16.73
CA ASP A 120 4.12 21.07 15.77
C ASP A 120 4.75 21.27 14.40
N LYS A 121 5.00 20.14 13.71
CA LYS A 121 5.49 20.12 12.34
C LYS A 121 4.50 19.36 11.48
N TYR A 122 4.25 19.91 10.34
CA TYR A 122 3.29 19.38 9.37
C TYR A 122 4.02 18.94 8.11
N LEU A 123 3.80 17.70 7.72
CA LEU A 123 4.26 17.13 6.45
C LEU A 123 3.05 16.98 5.55
N LEU A 124 3.22 17.24 4.27
CA LEU A 124 2.16 17.10 3.27
C LEU A 124 2.74 16.46 2.01
N TYR A 125 2.10 15.38 1.57
CA TYR A 125 2.39 14.67 0.33
C TYR A 125 1.13 14.66 -0.53
N GLU A 126 1.23 15.22 -1.72
CA GLU A 126 0.11 15.38 -2.66
C GLU A 126 0.24 14.42 -3.84
N GLY A 127 -0.88 14.02 -4.44
CA GLY A 127 -0.91 13.10 -5.55
C GLY A 127 -0.36 11.72 -5.22
N CYS A 128 -0.56 11.26 -3.98
CA CYS A 128 -0.14 9.94 -3.56
C CYS A 128 -1.03 8.88 -4.22
N VAL A 129 -0.42 7.98 -4.97
CA VAL A 129 -1.09 6.84 -5.60
C VAL A 129 -0.53 5.56 -5.02
N VAL A 130 -1.40 4.61 -4.71
CA VAL A 130 -1.00 3.31 -4.16
C VAL A 130 -0.26 2.50 -5.23
N ASP A 131 0.99 2.16 -4.98
CA ASP A 131 1.78 1.24 -5.80
C ASP A 131 1.66 -0.19 -5.31
N GLU A 132 1.75 -0.38 -4.01
CA GLU A 132 1.68 -1.69 -3.37
C GLU A 132 0.80 -1.61 -2.13
N PHE A 133 -0.01 -2.64 -1.93
CA PHE A 133 -0.82 -2.83 -0.74
C PHE A 133 -0.73 -4.28 -0.31
N THR A 134 -0.54 -4.51 0.98
CA THR A 134 -0.52 -5.85 1.56
C THR A 134 -1.42 -5.89 2.79
N LEU A 135 -2.30 -6.88 2.84
CA LEU A 135 -3.09 -7.25 4.01
C LEU A 135 -2.56 -8.58 4.52
N THR A 136 -2.12 -8.61 5.77
CA THR A 136 -1.68 -9.82 6.47
C THR A 136 -2.65 -10.14 7.59
N VAL A 137 -3.15 -11.35 7.58
CA VAL A 137 -4.01 -11.94 8.60
C VAL A 137 -3.20 -13.03 9.30
N PRO A 138 -2.59 -12.74 10.44
CA PRO A 138 -1.79 -13.71 11.18
C PRO A 138 -2.68 -14.66 12.00
N GLU A 139 -2.10 -15.78 12.47
CA GLU A 139 -2.80 -16.77 13.30
C GLU A 139 -3.20 -16.20 14.68
N ASP A 140 -2.31 -15.47 15.34
CA ASP A 140 -2.42 -15.11 16.77
C ASP A 140 -2.24 -13.61 17.07
N ASP A 141 -2.39 -12.73 16.08
CA ASP A 141 -2.07 -11.30 16.25
C ASP A 141 -3.15 -10.41 15.62
N VAL A 142 -2.92 -9.11 15.67
CA VAL A 142 -3.73 -8.10 14.98
C VAL A 142 -3.51 -8.18 13.47
N LEU A 143 -4.54 -7.86 12.70
CA LEU A 143 -4.40 -7.70 11.25
C LEU A 143 -3.45 -6.55 10.95
N LYS A 144 -2.65 -6.70 9.90
CA LYS A 144 -1.68 -5.70 9.47
C LYS A 144 -1.94 -5.30 8.03
N CYS A 145 -2.01 -4.01 7.79
CA CYS A 145 -2.05 -3.45 6.45
C CYS A 145 -0.77 -2.65 6.21
N SER A 146 -0.19 -2.82 5.04
CA SER A 146 0.92 -2.00 4.56
C SER A 146 0.55 -1.39 3.22
N ALA A 147 0.79 -0.09 3.06
CA ALA A 147 0.55 0.61 1.82
C ALA A 147 1.76 1.46 1.45
N LYS A 148 2.16 1.37 0.17
CA LYS A 148 3.27 2.11 -0.39
C LYS A 148 2.80 3.00 -1.52
N PHE A 149 3.23 4.24 -1.47
CA PHE A 149 2.80 5.28 -2.38
C PHE A 149 3.97 5.95 -3.06
N THR A 150 3.77 6.30 -4.32
CA THR A 150 4.53 7.36 -4.98
C THR A 150 3.70 8.64 -4.93
N ALA A 151 4.30 9.72 -4.46
CA ALA A 151 3.69 11.04 -4.38
C ALA A 151 4.10 11.92 -5.58
N ALA A 152 3.16 12.74 -6.05
CA ALA A 152 3.44 13.71 -7.10
C ALA A 152 4.28 14.87 -6.57
N ASP A 153 4.02 15.30 -5.36
CA ASP A 153 4.74 16.38 -4.68
C ASP A 153 4.85 16.12 -3.17
N ALA A 154 5.86 16.73 -2.57
CA ALA A 154 6.07 16.76 -1.14
C ALA A 154 6.38 18.19 -0.71
N ALA A 155 5.53 18.76 0.12
CA ALA A 155 5.78 20.06 0.69
C ALA A 155 6.89 19.98 1.75
N ALA A 156 7.75 20.99 1.78
CA ALA A 156 8.74 21.11 2.85
C ALA A 156 8.05 21.15 4.22
N PRO A 157 8.64 20.53 5.26
CA PRO A 157 8.07 20.54 6.60
C PRO A 157 7.75 21.96 7.06
N SER A 158 6.51 22.20 7.47
CA SER A 158 5.98 23.51 7.84
C SER A 158 5.62 23.58 9.32
N ALA A 159 5.66 24.78 9.90
CA ALA A 159 5.03 25.07 11.19
C ALA A 159 3.54 25.47 11.03
N SER A 160 3.08 25.69 9.79
CA SER A 160 1.70 26.04 9.49
C SER A 160 0.92 24.78 9.12
N ASP A 161 -0.26 24.66 9.70
CA ASP A 161 -1.17 23.56 9.41
C ASP A 161 -1.63 23.61 7.94
N TYR A 162 -1.47 22.50 7.23
CA TYR A 162 -1.88 22.37 5.83
C TYR A 162 -3.42 22.35 5.65
N LYS A 163 -4.16 22.12 6.71
CA LYS A 163 -5.64 22.01 6.67
C LYS A 163 -6.34 23.36 6.61
N GLY A 164 -5.67 24.44 6.98
CA GLY A 164 -6.31 25.74 7.08
C GLY A 164 -7.46 25.72 8.11
N THR A 165 -8.71 25.88 7.64
CA THR A 165 -9.93 25.76 8.46
C THR A 165 -10.58 24.36 8.39
N GLY A 166 -9.93 23.40 7.75
CA GLY A 166 -10.35 22.00 7.72
C GLY A 166 -10.27 21.31 9.09
N SER A 167 -10.59 20.05 9.12
CA SER A 167 -10.57 19.25 10.36
C SER A 167 -9.55 18.13 10.31
N ASN A 168 -9.00 17.80 11.47
CA ASN A 168 -8.22 16.59 11.66
C ASN A 168 -9.10 15.36 11.46
N ALA A 169 -8.46 14.25 11.11
CA ALA A 169 -9.09 12.96 11.16
C ALA A 169 -9.58 12.68 12.60
N THR A 170 -10.78 12.12 12.70
CA THR A 170 -11.29 11.66 13.98
C THR A 170 -10.92 10.18 14.13
N GLU A 171 -10.21 9.86 15.19
CA GLU A 171 -9.87 8.48 15.51
C GLU A 171 -11.14 7.64 15.66
N SER A 172 -11.19 6.47 15.04
CA SER A 172 -12.28 5.53 15.22
C SER A 172 -12.27 4.99 16.66
N THR A 173 -13.47 4.78 17.20
CA THR A 173 -13.66 4.12 18.49
C THR A 173 -13.81 2.61 18.35
N ASP A 174 -13.79 2.09 17.13
CA ASP A 174 -13.92 0.66 16.86
C ASP A 174 -12.67 -0.09 17.34
N ALA A 175 -12.86 -1.35 17.69
CA ALA A 175 -11.74 -2.19 18.09
C ALA A 175 -10.81 -2.47 16.90
N MET A 176 -9.54 -2.69 17.20
CA MET A 176 -8.59 -3.22 16.21
C MET A 176 -9.07 -4.59 15.69
N LEU A 177 -8.93 -4.81 14.40
CA LEU A 177 -9.20 -6.13 13.83
C LEU A 177 -8.07 -7.10 14.19
N THR A 178 -8.48 -8.28 14.64
CA THR A 178 -7.59 -9.38 15.03
C THR A 178 -7.94 -10.64 14.23
N CYS A 179 -7.18 -11.69 14.40
CA CYS A 179 -7.50 -13.01 13.85
C CYS A 179 -8.92 -13.48 14.21
N ASP A 180 -9.45 -13.11 15.37
CA ASP A 180 -10.82 -13.46 15.81
C ASP A 180 -11.93 -12.81 14.95
N ASN A 181 -11.61 -11.77 14.19
CA ASN A 181 -12.54 -11.15 13.25
C ASN A 181 -12.59 -11.86 11.90
N VAL A 182 -11.77 -12.91 11.72
CA VAL A 182 -11.73 -13.70 10.50
C VAL A 182 -12.62 -14.93 10.66
N SER A 183 -13.38 -15.23 9.64
CA SER A 183 -14.28 -16.38 9.63
C SER A 183 -14.48 -16.93 8.22
N ALA A 184 -15.08 -18.10 8.13
CA ALA A 184 -15.47 -18.72 6.88
C ALA A 184 -14.35 -18.80 5.83
N ILE A 185 -13.16 -19.26 6.24
CA ILE A 185 -12.07 -19.53 5.31
C ILE A 185 -12.45 -20.75 4.48
N GLN A 186 -12.47 -20.60 3.17
CA GLN A 186 -12.95 -21.65 2.27
C GLN A 186 -12.02 -21.75 1.04
N LEU A 187 -11.72 -22.97 0.66
CA LEU A 187 -10.97 -23.29 -0.54
C LEU A 187 -11.90 -23.96 -1.57
N SER A 188 -11.78 -23.58 -2.82
CA SER A 188 -12.51 -24.20 -3.91
C SER A 188 -11.57 -24.85 -4.90
N THR A 189 -11.83 -26.10 -5.19
CA THR A 189 -11.06 -26.91 -6.14
C THR A 189 -11.47 -26.68 -7.60
N ASN A 190 -12.58 -25.98 -7.83
CA ASN A 190 -13.15 -25.75 -9.16
C ASN A 190 -13.44 -24.26 -9.40
N ASN A 191 -12.45 -23.41 -9.10
CA ASN A 191 -12.50 -21.97 -9.37
C ASN A 191 -13.70 -21.25 -8.74
N GLY A 192 -14.08 -21.64 -7.52
CA GLY A 192 -15.10 -20.97 -6.73
C GLY A 192 -16.52 -21.52 -6.85
N SER A 193 -16.73 -22.57 -7.65
CA SER A 193 -18.08 -23.15 -7.82
C SER A 193 -18.53 -23.95 -6.61
N THR A 194 -17.63 -24.62 -5.91
CA THR A 194 -17.90 -25.33 -4.67
C THR A 194 -16.75 -25.08 -3.70
N CYS A 195 -17.03 -24.53 -2.55
CA CYS A 195 -16.02 -24.23 -1.54
C CYS A 195 -16.15 -25.21 -0.38
N ALA A 196 -15.02 -25.76 0.04
CA ALA A 196 -14.88 -26.53 1.26
C ALA A 196 -14.33 -25.65 2.37
N ASP A 197 -14.69 -25.94 3.61
CA ASP A 197 -14.14 -25.28 4.79
C ASP A 197 -12.65 -25.57 4.92
N ALA A 198 -11.87 -24.56 5.15
CA ALA A 198 -10.43 -24.62 5.30
C ALA A 198 -9.94 -23.86 6.55
N THR A 199 -10.85 -23.55 7.47
CA THR A 199 -10.56 -22.74 8.64
C THR A 199 -9.48 -23.39 9.53
N ASP A 200 -9.50 -24.72 9.68
CA ASP A 200 -8.59 -25.43 10.55
C ASP A 200 -7.19 -25.67 9.96
N ILE A 201 -7.00 -25.39 8.67
CA ILE A 201 -5.73 -25.63 7.97
C ILE A 201 -4.98 -24.36 7.60
N VAL A 202 -5.63 -23.20 7.56
CA VAL A 202 -5.00 -21.92 7.18
C VAL A 202 -4.54 -21.19 8.44
N ARG A 203 -3.24 -20.92 8.52
CA ARG A 203 -2.59 -20.18 9.62
C ARG A 203 -2.46 -18.71 9.36
N GLU A 204 -2.04 -18.36 8.14
CA GLU A 204 -1.81 -16.99 7.73
C GLU A 204 -2.35 -16.76 6.33
N ILE A 205 -2.94 -15.60 6.11
CA ILE A 205 -3.38 -15.12 4.80
C ILE A 205 -2.63 -13.83 4.51
N GLU A 206 -1.95 -13.78 3.37
CA GLU A 206 -1.33 -12.57 2.86
C GLU A 206 -1.94 -12.24 1.50
N LEU A 207 -2.64 -11.10 1.41
CA LEU A 207 -3.19 -10.59 0.17
C LEU A 207 -2.36 -9.38 -0.27
N SER A 208 -1.66 -9.50 -1.39
CA SER A 208 -0.86 -8.43 -1.96
C SER A 208 -1.44 -7.94 -3.27
N ILE A 209 -1.53 -6.62 -3.42
CA ILE A 209 -1.98 -5.93 -4.63
C ILE A 209 -0.85 -5.01 -5.08
N SER A 210 -0.33 -5.22 -6.28
CA SER A 210 0.69 -4.37 -6.89
C SER A 210 0.14 -3.68 -8.13
N ASN A 211 0.08 -2.37 -8.09
CA ASN A 211 -0.37 -1.53 -9.19
C ASN A 211 0.81 -1.19 -10.09
N LYS A 212 0.70 -1.51 -11.37
CA LYS A 212 1.72 -1.14 -12.37
C LYS A 212 1.48 0.28 -12.85
N ASN A 213 1.85 1.24 -12.03
CA ASN A 213 1.66 2.65 -12.30
C ASN A 213 2.80 3.22 -13.15
N VAL A 214 2.45 3.95 -14.19
CA VAL A 214 3.38 4.74 -15.01
C VAL A 214 3.16 6.21 -14.72
N TYR A 215 4.20 6.85 -14.21
CA TYR A 215 4.16 8.25 -13.78
C TYR A 215 4.59 9.18 -14.92
N LEU A 216 3.68 10.05 -15.34
CA LEU A 216 3.90 11.01 -16.40
C LEU A 216 4.49 12.29 -15.79
N LYS A 217 5.68 12.67 -16.25
CA LYS A 217 6.37 13.88 -15.77
C LYS A 217 6.17 15.02 -16.75
N ASP A 218 5.77 16.20 -16.24
CA ASP A 218 5.67 17.40 -17.05
C ASP A 218 7.07 17.96 -17.34
N LEU A 219 7.37 18.10 -18.63
CA LEU A 219 8.62 18.70 -19.10
C LEU A 219 8.54 20.22 -19.22
N ALA A 220 7.34 20.77 -19.27
CA ALA A 220 7.10 22.19 -19.54
C ALA A 220 6.99 23.04 -18.27
N SER A 221 6.80 22.44 -17.11
CA SER A 221 6.71 23.16 -15.84
C SER A 221 8.07 23.73 -15.44
N ALA A 222 8.11 25.01 -15.10
CA ALA A 222 9.29 25.63 -14.49
C ALA A 222 9.68 24.97 -13.16
N ASN A 223 8.72 24.34 -12.51
CA ASN A 223 8.87 23.55 -11.29
C ASN A 223 8.75 22.06 -11.59
N SER A 224 9.51 21.57 -12.53
CA SER A 224 9.49 20.21 -13.07
C SER A 224 9.80 19.10 -12.05
N THR A 225 9.43 19.30 -10.81
CA THR A 225 9.49 18.35 -9.71
C THR A 225 8.25 17.48 -9.63
N HIS A 226 7.16 17.85 -10.34
CA HIS A 226 5.88 17.20 -10.19
C HIS A 226 5.65 16.09 -11.22
N ILE A 227 4.98 15.05 -10.76
CA ILE A 227 4.33 14.08 -11.61
C ILE A 227 3.03 14.74 -12.09
N ALA A 228 2.87 14.91 -13.41
CA ALA A 228 1.71 15.57 -14.01
C ALA A 228 0.49 14.63 -14.10
N GLY A 229 0.70 13.34 -13.97
CA GLY A 229 -0.36 12.35 -14.04
C GLY A 229 0.17 10.94 -13.87
N VAL A 230 -0.75 10.01 -13.70
CA VAL A 230 -0.45 8.59 -13.53
C VAL A 230 -1.37 7.79 -14.45
N VAL A 231 -0.83 6.74 -15.04
CA VAL A 231 -1.58 5.75 -15.81
C VAL A 231 -1.33 4.38 -15.21
N ASN A 232 -2.36 3.67 -14.83
CA ASN A 232 -2.24 2.27 -14.43
C ASN A 232 -2.27 1.40 -15.70
N VAL A 233 -1.27 0.55 -15.87
CA VAL A 233 -1.17 -0.36 -17.02
C VAL A 233 -1.49 -1.81 -16.64
N GLY A 234 -1.83 -2.06 -15.41
CA GLY A 234 -2.25 -3.36 -14.91
C GLY A 234 -2.14 -3.47 -13.38
N LYS A 235 -2.72 -4.52 -12.86
CA LYS A 235 -2.66 -4.87 -11.44
C LYS A 235 -2.25 -6.34 -11.31
N ASP A 236 -1.32 -6.61 -10.42
CA ASP A 236 -0.99 -7.96 -10.01
C ASP A 236 -1.56 -8.19 -8.61
N VAL A 237 -2.39 -9.20 -8.48
CA VAL A 237 -2.92 -9.65 -7.19
C VAL A 237 -2.29 -11.00 -6.87
N LYS A 238 -1.76 -11.13 -5.67
CA LYS A 238 -1.17 -12.37 -5.16
C LYS A 238 -1.82 -12.75 -3.84
N LEU A 239 -1.94 -14.04 -3.65
CA LEU A 239 -2.39 -14.65 -2.40
C LEU A 239 -1.25 -15.51 -1.85
N GLY A 240 -0.82 -15.20 -0.64
CA GLY A 240 0.04 -16.05 0.17
C GLY A 240 -0.80 -16.77 1.22
N LEU A 241 -0.57 -18.04 1.41
CA LEU A 241 -1.21 -18.85 2.44
C LEU A 241 -0.14 -19.62 3.20
N GLU A 242 -0.18 -19.56 4.51
CA GLU A 242 0.54 -20.50 5.36
C GLU A 242 -0.44 -21.55 5.88
N LEU A 243 -0.14 -22.83 5.67
CA LEU A 243 -1.05 -23.91 5.92
C LEU A 243 -0.46 -24.92 6.90
N TYR A 244 -1.30 -25.49 7.78
CA TYR A 244 -0.98 -26.75 8.43
C TYR A 244 -1.10 -27.87 7.40
N TYR A 245 -0.13 -28.78 7.41
CA TYR A 245 -0.13 -29.90 6.48
C TYR A 245 -1.15 -30.96 6.92
N ASP A 246 -2.30 -31.01 6.25
CA ASP A 246 -3.27 -32.11 6.38
C ASP A 246 -4.04 -32.41 5.08
N ASP A 247 -3.85 -31.64 3.99
CA ASP A 247 -4.68 -31.77 2.81
C ASP A 247 -3.89 -32.19 1.55
N LEU A 248 -4.00 -33.48 1.22
CA LEU A 248 -3.48 -34.04 -0.03
C LEU A 248 -4.25 -33.54 -1.27
N ASP A 249 -5.48 -33.05 -1.10
CA ASP A 249 -6.30 -32.59 -2.21
C ASP A 249 -5.76 -31.26 -2.78
N LEU A 250 -5.36 -30.33 -1.92
CA LEU A 250 -4.71 -29.08 -2.34
C LEU A 250 -3.39 -29.38 -3.06
N LEU A 251 -2.56 -30.30 -2.52
CA LEU A 251 -1.32 -30.71 -3.16
C LEU A 251 -1.56 -31.30 -4.56
N THR A 252 -2.60 -32.11 -4.71
CA THR A 252 -2.95 -32.71 -6.00
C THR A 252 -3.34 -31.64 -7.02
N GLN A 253 -4.06 -30.60 -6.60
CA GLN A 253 -4.46 -29.50 -7.46
C GLN A 253 -3.30 -28.60 -7.88
N VAL A 254 -2.44 -28.26 -6.92
CA VAL A 254 -1.23 -27.48 -7.21
C VAL A 254 -0.37 -28.23 -8.22
N ARG A 255 -0.18 -29.55 -8.06
CA ARG A 255 0.55 -30.39 -9.02
C ARG A 255 -0.12 -30.45 -10.40
N ALA A 256 -1.44 -30.37 -10.45
CA ALA A 256 -2.18 -30.35 -11.70
C ALA A 256 -2.20 -28.95 -12.35
N LEU A 257 -1.62 -27.92 -11.72
CA LEU A 257 -1.70 -26.51 -12.13
C LEU A 257 -3.15 -26.03 -12.34
N THR A 258 -4.06 -26.53 -11.53
CA THR A 258 -5.48 -26.22 -11.63
C THR A 258 -5.77 -24.88 -10.98
N GLN A 259 -6.63 -24.07 -11.55
CA GLN A 259 -7.09 -22.84 -10.92
C GLN A 259 -8.01 -23.15 -9.74
N CYS A 260 -7.72 -22.51 -8.62
CA CYS A 260 -8.52 -22.61 -7.40
C CYS A 260 -9.31 -21.32 -7.16
N GLY A 261 -10.30 -21.38 -6.30
CA GLY A 261 -10.96 -20.23 -5.70
C GLY A 261 -10.64 -20.20 -4.20
N PHE A 262 -10.53 -19.01 -3.64
CA PHE A 262 -10.32 -18.83 -2.21
C PHE A 262 -11.28 -17.78 -1.67
N LYS A 263 -11.90 -18.06 -0.52
CA LYS A 263 -12.81 -17.14 0.16
C LYS A 263 -12.44 -17.04 1.63
N PHE A 264 -12.53 -15.85 2.16
CA PHE A 264 -12.44 -15.60 3.60
C PHE A 264 -13.27 -14.37 3.96
N THR A 265 -13.74 -14.32 5.18
CA THR A 265 -14.54 -13.22 5.68
C THR A 265 -13.81 -12.52 6.81
N ILE A 266 -13.66 -11.20 6.72
CA ILE A 266 -13.10 -10.35 7.76
C ILE A 266 -14.13 -9.27 8.07
N ASP A 267 -14.47 -9.08 9.34
CA ASP A 267 -15.38 -8.04 9.79
C ASP A 267 -16.70 -8.00 8.98
N GLY A 268 -17.26 -9.20 8.75
CA GLY A 268 -18.49 -9.38 7.97
C GLY A 268 -18.36 -9.09 6.47
N LYS A 269 -17.16 -8.82 5.95
CA LYS A 269 -16.90 -8.63 4.52
C LYS A 269 -16.24 -9.89 3.95
N THR A 270 -16.85 -10.46 2.92
CA THR A 270 -16.37 -11.69 2.27
C THR A 270 -15.51 -11.36 1.07
N PHE A 271 -14.24 -11.68 1.16
CA PHE A 271 -13.28 -11.64 0.07
C PHE A 271 -13.43 -12.91 -0.77
N THR A 272 -13.60 -12.76 -2.05
CA THR A 272 -13.66 -13.88 -3.01
C THR A 272 -12.59 -13.69 -4.07
N LEU A 273 -11.64 -14.61 -4.08
CA LEU A 273 -10.57 -14.68 -5.06
C LEU A 273 -10.84 -15.80 -6.04
N THR A 274 -10.72 -15.51 -7.33
CA THR A 274 -10.93 -16.48 -8.40
C THR A 274 -9.70 -16.59 -9.29
N GLY A 275 -9.52 -17.75 -9.91
CA GLY A 275 -8.38 -18.02 -10.76
C GLY A 275 -7.05 -17.96 -10.03
N VAL A 276 -7.03 -18.39 -8.77
CA VAL A 276 -5.83 -18.51 -7.96
C VAL A 276 -5.02 -19.69 -8.49
N GLN A 277 -3.79 -19.44 -8.89
CA GLN A 277 -2.88 -20.46 -9.40
C GLN A 277 -1.58 -20.45 -8.61
N PHE A 278 -1.22 -21.59 -8.04
CA PHE A 278 0.04 -21.78 -7.32
C PHE A 278 1.07 -22.46 -8.23
N PRO A 279 2.32 -21.96 -8.27
CA PRO A 279 3.36 -22.52 -9.15
C PRO A 279 3.92 -23.83 -8.64
N GLU A 280 4.02 -23.91 -7.32
CA GLU A 280 4.63 -25.05 -6.61
C GLU A 280 4.02 -25.19 -5.24
N TYR A 281 4.12 -26.38 -4.71
CA TYR A 281 3.79 -26.71 -3.32
C TYR A 281 5.11 -27.09 -2.64
N PRO A 282 5.73 -26.21 -1.88
CA PRO A 282 6.92 -26.57 -1.13
C PRO A 282 6.53 -27.57 -0.03
N LEU A 283 7.14 -28.72 -0.05
CA LEU A 283 6.95 -29.76 0.97
C LEU A 283 8.25 -29.92 1.75
N ASP A 284 8.36 -29.28 2.89
CA ASP A 284 9.49 -29.44 3.79
C ASP A 284 9.07 -30.30 5.00
N VAL A 285 9.42 -31.57 4.95
CA VAL A 285 9.08 -32.52 6.00
C VAL A 285 10.21 -32.55 7.02
N LYS A 286 10.02 -31.90 8.16
CA LYS A 286 10.95 -32.01 9.29
C LYS A 286 10.38 -32.96 10.35
N PRO A 287 11.20 -33.89 10.86
CA PRO A 287 10.78 -34.67 12.03
C PRO A 287 10.62 -33.73 13.22
N ASP A 288 9.53 -33.84 13.95
CA ASP A 288 9.23 -33.11 15.19
C ASP A 288 8.68 -31.67 15.03
N GLU A 289 8.38 -31.17 13.82
CA GLU A 289 7.65 -29.89 13.61
C GLU A 289 6.31 -30.13 12.91
N VAL A 290 5.28 -29.42 13.36
CA VAL A 290 4.05 -29.27 12.58
C VAL A 290 4.41 -28.43 11.36
N ILE A 291 4.29 -28.99 10.17
CA ILE A 291 4.79 -28.37 8.95
C ILE A 291 3.80 -27.28 8.55
N GLY A 292 4.27 -26.05 8.58
CA GLY A 292 3.61 -24.93 7.95
C GLY A 292 4.34 -24.59 6.64
N ASP A 293 3.69 -24.80 5.52
CA ASP A 293 4.24 -24.41 4.22
C ASP A 293 3.60 -23.13 3.73
N LYS A 294 4.42 -22.17 3.31
CA LYS A 294 3.95 -20.93 2.70
C LYS A 294 3.75 -21.14 1.20
N LEU A 295 2.51 -21.03 0.76
CA LEU A 295 2.12 -21.04 -0.64
C LEU A 295 1.99 -19.62 -1.15
N GLU A 296 2.66 -19.28 -2.22
CA GLU A 296 2.45 -18.02 -2.92
C GLU A 296 1.82 -18.27 -4.29
N SER A 297 0.72 -17.60 -4.58
CA SER A 297 0.09 -17.70 -5.90
C SER A 297 0.93 -17.00 -6.97
N LEU A 298 0.99 -17.58 -8.16
CA LEU A 298 1.52 -16.89 -9.34
C LEU A 298 0.63 -15.73 -9.73
N GLN A 299 -0.69 -15.95 -9.64
CA GLN A 299 -1.67 -15.03 -10.16
C GLN A 299 -3.02 -15.27 -9.48
N VAL A 300 -3.76 -14.19 -9.34
CA VAL A 300 -5.19 -14.17 -9.00
C VAL A 300 -5.88 -13.38 -10.10
N THR A 301 -6.89 -13.96 -10.75
CA THR A 301 -7.56 -13.31 -11.91
C THR A 301 -8.73 -12.43 -11.52
N GLY A 302 -9.30 -12.63 -10.34
CA GLY A 302 -10.41 -11.81 -9.84
C GLY A 302 -10.43 -11.72 -8.33
N LEU A 303 -10.78 -10.53 -7.83
CA LEU A 303 -11.00 -10.26 -6.41
C LEU A 303 -12.26 -9.41 -6.27
N THR A 304 -13.18 -9.87 -5.44
CA THR A 304 -14.39 -9.14 -5.06
C THR A 304 -14.60 -9.21 -3.56
N ILE A 305 -15.21 -8.17 -2.99
CA ILE A 305 -15.54 -8.05 -1.57
C ILE A 305 -17.05 -7.83 -1.47
N ALA A 306 -17.76 -8.72 -0.79
CA ALA A 306 -19.19 -8.63 -0.55
C ALA A 306 -19.52 -8.40 0.93
N SER A 307 -20.65 -7.75 1.18
CA SER A 307 -21.17 -7.51 2.54
C SER A 307 -22.02 -8.69 2.97
#